data_ba35ae9fccc74898c1ddaf229f7ef170
#
_entry.id   ba35ae9fccc74898c1ddaf229f7ef170
#
_cell.length_a   1.000
_cell.length_b   1.000
_cell.length_c   1.000
_cell.angle_alpha   90.00
_cell.angle_beta   90.00
_cell.angle_gamma   90.00
#
_symmetry.space_group_name_H-M   'P 1'
#
loop_
_entity.id
_entity.type
_entity.pdbx_description
1 polymer ?
#
loop_
_entity_poly.entity_id
_entity_poly.type
_entity_poly.pdbx_seq_one_letter_code
_entity_poly.pdbx_strand_id
1 'polypeptide(L)'
;NTYDSFGHAMEIYKLVNINNDSIPELYINFGTTAGGDVICTYYDGKVVEQPMWNYGFSYMEGQNIFRDAGGHMDVYHDKIYSIENGQFVLLHEGNYGAADNSHVQFDSDGNPIYDYYWDGTEVSSETEYMNLLNEVYNAQQAITPFDGAEYDSETWRYVGNGLCDYEEIIEAINTY
;
A
#
# COMPACT_ATOMS: atom_id res chain seq x y z
N ASN A 1 9.07 -17.76 6.30
CA ASN A 1 8.74 -16.91 7.46
C ASN A 1 10.00 -16.16 7.89
N THR A 2 9.91 -14.85 7.99
CA THR A 2 10.95 -14.01 8.55
C THR A 2 10.72 -13.94 10.06
N TYR A 3 11.75 -14.16 10.85
CA TYR A 3 11.67 -14.11 12.30
C TYR A 3 12.49 -12.96 12.84
N ASP A 4 12.00 -12.30 13.89
CA ASP A 4 12.76 -11.31 14.64
C ASP A 4 13.91 -11.98 15.44
N SER A 5 14.72 -11.17 16.14
CA SER A 5 15.81 -11.68 16.96
C SER A 5 15.38 -12.52 18.16
N PHE A 6 14.07 -12.59 18.45
CA PHE A 6 13.48 -13.38 19.53
C PHE A 6 12.72 -14.62 19.01
N GLY A 7 12.67 -14.82 17.68
CA GLY A 7 12.03 -15.95 17.04
C GLY A 7 10.52 -15.79 16.77
N HIS A 8 10.00 -14.56 16.80
CA HIS A 8 8.62 -14.28 16.43
C HIS A 8 8.50 -14.12 14.91
N ALA A 9 7.46 -14.69 14.31
CA ALA A 9 7.15 -14.46 12.91
C ALA A 9 6.79 -12.99 12.70
N MET A 10 7.42 -12.36 11.71
CA MET A 10 7.24 -10.93 11.44
C MET A 10 6.14 -10.66 10.42
N GLU A 11 5.81 -11.66 9.60
CA GLU A 11 4.80 -11.49 8.57
C GLU A 11 3.41 -11.38 9.19
N ILE A 12 2.61 -10.46 8.62
CA ILE A 12 1.20 -10.25 8.94
C ILE A 12 0.40 -10.45 7.67
N TYR A 13 -0.70 -11.16 7.77
CA TYR A 13 -1.59 -11.51 6.67
C TYR A 13 -2.99 -10.97 6.93
N LYS A 14 -3.70 -10.61 5.85
CA LYS A 14 -5.12 -10.25 5.91
C LYS A 14 -5.82 -10.52 4.59
N LEU A 15 -7.05 -11.04 4.63
CA LEU A 15 -7.93 -11.05 3.48
C LEU A 15 -8.60 -9.68 3.35
N VAL A 16 -8.56 -9.10 2.15
CA VAL A 16 -9.13 -7.78 1.84
C VAL A 16 -10.02 -7.89 0.59
N ASN A 17 -11.12 -7.14 0.56
CA ASN A 17 -12.05 -7.16 -0.56
C ASN A 17 -11.85 -5.89 -1.40
N ILE A 18 -10.99 -5.97 -2.41
CA ILE A 18 -10.69 -4.82 -3.28
C ILE A 18 -11.75 -4.69 -4.38
N ASN A 19 -12.09 -5.78 -5.08
CA ASN A 19 -12.85 -5.76 -6.34
C ASN A 19 -14.29 -6.27 -6.23
N ASN A 20 -14.74 -6.67 -5.05
CA ASN A 20 -16.08 -7.18 -4.76
C ASN A 20 -16.46 -8.44 -5.56
N ASP A 21 -15.49 -9.24 -5.94
CA ASP A 21 -15.75 -10.59 -6.44
C ASP A 21 -15.92 -11.59 -5.28
N SER A 22 -16.02 -12.90 -5.56
CA SER A 22 -16.22 -13.91 -4.52
C SER A 22 -14.92 -14.39 -3.86
N ILE A 23 -13.77 -13.91 -4.29
CA ILE A 23 -12.46 -14.34 -3.81
C ILE A 23 -11.69 -13.12 -3.32
N PRO A 24 -11.50 -12.97 -1.99
CA PRO A 24 -10.76 -11.82 -1.48
C PRO A 24 -9.29 -11.87 -1.88
N GLU A 25 -8.68 -10.72 -2.01
CA GLU A 25 -7.24 -10.57 -2.16
C GLU A 25 -6.53 -10.87 -0.85
N LEU A 26 -5.30 -11.37 -0.94
CA LEU A 26 -4.43 -11.60 0.19
C LEU A 26 -3.41 -10.46 0.30
N TYR A 27 -3.49 -9.71 1.40
CA TYR A 27 -2.45 -8.78 1.82
C TYR A 27 -1.40 -9.47 2.67
N ILE A 28 -0.13 -9.18 2.41
CA ILE A 28 1.02 -9.67 3.16
C ILE A 28 1.92 -8.49 3.49
N ASN A 29 2.20 -8.27 4.78
CA ASN A 29 3.27 -7.38 5.25
C ASN A 29 4.41 -8.23 5.80
N PHE A 30 5.63 -8.02 5.30
CA PHE A 30 6.80 -8.80 5.71
C PHE A 30 7.46 -8.32 7.00
N GLY A 31 6.84 -7.36 7.70
CA GLY A 31 7.30 -6.89 9.01
C GLY A 31 8.61 -6.08 8.99
N THR A 32 9.19 -5.83 7.83
CA THR A 32 10.41 -5.02 7.67
C THR A 32 10.27 -4.04 6.52
N THR A 33 10.86 -2.87 6.66
CA THR A 33 10.86 -1.85 5.58
C THR A 33 11.45 -2.39 4.27
N ALA A 34 12.46 -3.25 4.36
CA ALA A 34 13.09 -3.86 3.17
C ALA A 34 12.22 -4.97 2.54
N GLY A 35 11.34 -5.59 3.31
CA GLY A 35 10.41 -6.62 2.82
C GLY A 35 9.27 -6.04 2.02
N GLY A 36 8.83 -4.84 2.38
CA GLY A 36 7.67 -4.20 1.77
C GLY A 36 6.36 -4.90 2.12
N ASP A 37 5.36 -4.63 1.28
CA ASP A 37 4.05 -5.29 1.28
C ASP A 37 3.83 -6.01 -0.04
N VAL A 38 2.90 -6.95 -0.07
CA VAL A 38 2.46 -7.63 -1.30
C VAL A 38 0.94 -7.78 -1.26
N ILE A 39 0.28 -7.51 -2.38
CA ILE A 39 -1.10 -7.90 -2.64
C ILE A 39 -1.10 -9.06 -3.62
N CYS A 40 -1.84 -10.13 -3.29
CA CYS A 40 -2.04 -11.26 -4.16
C CYS A 40 -3.51 -11.33 -4.58
N THR A 41 -3.79 -11.50 -5.86
CA THR A 41 -5.12 -11.86 -6.39
C THR A 41 -5.09 -13.25 -7.00
N TYR A 42 -6.23 -13.94 -7.00
CA TYR A 42 -6.38 -15.26 -7.59
C TYR A 42 -7.39 -15.22 -8.73
N TYR A 43 -6.99 -15.72 -9.89
CA TYR A 43 -7.85 -15.78 -11.07
C TYR A 43 -7.49 -16.98 -11.96
N ASP A 44 -8.48 -17.74 -12.37
CA ASP A 44 -8.36 -18.87 -13.31
C ASP A 44 -7.20 -19.85 -12.93
N GLY A 45 -7.15 -20.25 -11.66
CA GLY A 45 -6.16 -21.21 -11.16
C GLY A 45 -4.77 -20.63 -10.92
N LYS A 46 -4.60 -19.31 -10.96
CA LYS A 46 -3.30 -18.64 -10.79
C LYS A 46 -3.36 -17.55 -9.74
N VAL A 47 -2.28 -17.43 -9.00
CA VAL A 47 -2.02 -16.30 -8.13
C VAL A 47 -1.13 -15.31 -8.88
N VAL A 48 -1.51 -14.03 -8.82
CA VAL A 48 -0.70 -12.90 -9.31
C VAL A 48 -0.38 -12.00 -8.13
N GLU A 49 0.87 -11.57 -8.03
CA GLU A 49 1.41 -10.78 -6.94
C GLU A 49 1.76 -9.37 -7.43
N GLN A 50 1.45 -8.37 -6.61
CA GLN A 50 1.87 -6.98 -6.81
C GLN A 50 2.64 -6.52 -5.57
N PRO A 51 3.96 -6.30 -5.67
CA PRO A 51 4.74 -5.67 -4.63
C PRO A 51 4.27 -4.23 -4.39
N MET A 52 4.22 -3.84 -3.10
CA MET A 52 3.80 -2.55 -2.64
C MET A 52 4.87 -1.96 -1.71
N TRP A 53 4.85 -0.65 -1.54
CA TRP A 53 5.68 -0.01 -0.55
C TRP A 53 5.25 -0.42 0.88
N ASN A 54 6.22 -0.59 1.77
CA ASN A 54 5.95 -0.98 3.16
C ASN A 54 5.02 0.04 3.84
N TYR A 55 3.87 -0.43 4.35
CA TYR A 55 2.76 0.39 4.87
C TYR A 55 2.18 1.41 3.87
N GLY A 56 2.47 1.27 2.58
CA GLY A 56 1.95 2.16 1.53
C GLY A 56 0.59 1.79 0.99
N PHE A 57 0.12 0.59 1.29
CA PHE A 57 -1.12 0.07 0.75
C PHE A 57 -2.36 0.62 1.45
N SER A 58 -3.29 1.11 0.64
CA SER A 58 -4.66 1.43 1.05
C SER A 58 -5.63 1.11 -0.10
N TYR A 59 -6.89 0.83 0.21
CA TYR A 59 -7.88 0.44 -0.78
C TYR A 59 -9.28 0.99 -0.46
N MET A 60 -10.13 1.05 -1.47
CA MET A 60 -11.55 1.37 -1.33
C MET A 60 -12.34 0.07 -1.44
N GLU A 61 -12.85 -0.43 -0.32
CA GLU A 61 -13.49 -1.74 -0.21
C GLU A 61 -14.58 -1.95 -1.27
N GLY A 62 -14.45 -3.02 -2.06
CA GLY A 62 -15.38 -3.42 -3.08
C GLY A 62 -15.47 -2.50 -4.30
N GLN A 63 -14.59 -1.50 -4.45
CA GLN A 63 -14.64 -0.53 -5.55
C GLN A 63 -13.62 -0.80 -6.65
N ASN A 64 -12.84 -1.86 -6.53
CA ASN A 64 -11.80 -2.24 -7.47
C ASN A 64 -10.75 -1.15 -7.70
N ILE A 65 -10.38 -0.45 -6.64
CA ILE A 65 -9.35 0.58 -6.69
C ILE A 65 -8.52 0.54 -5.41
N PHE A 66 -7.20 0.62 -5.56
CA PHE A 66 -6.26 0.69 -4.45
C PHE A 66 -5.05 1.53 -4.79
N ARG A 67 -4.34 1.97 -3.76
CA ARG A 67 -3.19 2.86 -3.84
C ARG A 67 -1.97 2.21 -3.20
N ASP A 68 -0.82 2.40 -3.85
CA ASP A 68 0.51 2.25 -3.29
C ASP A 68 1.13 3.63 -3.12
N ALA A 69 1.33 4.07 -1.88
CA ALA A 69 1.94 5.35 -1.57
C ALA A 69 3.26 5.12 -0.85
N GLY A 70 4.32 5.75 -1.28
CA GLY A 70 5.59 5.52 -0.64
C GLY A 70 6.70 6.42 -1.10
N GLY A 71 7.88 6.14 -0.57
CA GLY A 71 9.08 6.89 -0.88
C GLY A 71 9.88 7.27 0.37
N HIS A 72 11.09 7.72 0.14
CA HIS A 72 11.99 8.20 1.18
C HIS A 72 13.06 9.10 0.56
N MET A 73 13.77 9.86 1.40
CA MET A 73 14.88 10.71 0.97
C MET A 73 14.50 11.65 -0.18
N ASP A 74 13.34 12.32 -0.01
CA ASP A 74 12.84 13.33 -0.95
C ASP A 74 12.49 12.79 -2.36
N VAL A 75 12.15 11.50 -2.46
CA VAL A 75 11.59 10.85 -3.65
C VAL A 75 10.37 10.04 -3.24
N TYR A 76 9.19 10.43 -3.72
CA TYR A 76 7.90 9.87 -3.32
C TYR A 76 7.04 9.53 -4.53
N HIS A 77 6.11 8.59 -4.34
CA HIS A 77 5.14 8.19 -5.36
C HIS A 77 3.76 7.91 -4.79
N ASP A 78 2.76 8.00 -5.67
CA ASP A 78 1.42 7.49 -5.53
C ASP A 78 1.05 6.71 -6.79
N LYS A 79 0.75 5.43 -6.65
CA LYS A 79 0.34 4.57 -7.75
C LYS A 79 -1.05 4.04 -7.49
N ILE A 80 -1.95 4.27 -8.43
CA ILE A 80 -3.35 3.86 -8.34
C ILE A 80 -3.58 2.69 -9.27
N TYR A 81 -4.14 1.60 -8.74
CA TYR A 81 -4.34 0.34 -9.44
C TYR A 81 -5.80 -0.11 -9.41
N SER A 82 -6.17 -0.93 -10.40
CA SER A 82 -7.33 -1.83 -10.38
C SER A 82 -6.90 -3.27 -10.59
N ILE A 83 -7.87 -4.21 -10.45
CA ILE A 83 -7.69 -5.62 -10.78
C ILE A 83 -8.61 -5.94 -11.97
N GLU A 84 -8.03 -6.36 -13.10
CA GLU A 84 -8.77 -6.70 -14.30
C GLU A 84 -8.39 -8.12 -14.78
N ASN A 85 -9.36 -9.04 -14.75
CA ASN A 85 -9.12 -10.44 -15.13
C ASN A 85 -7.91 -11.06 -14.39
N GLY A 86 -7.79 -10.79 -13.10
CA GLY A 86 -6.70 -11.27 -12.25
C GLY A 86 -5.32 -10.65 -12.55
N GLN A 87 -5.30 -9.49 -13.18
CA GLN A 87 -4.07 -8.72 -13.39
C GLN A 87 -4.20 -7.36 -12.70
N PHE A 88 -3.11 -6.92 -12.08
CA PHE A 88 -3.01 -5.57 -11.55
C PHE A 88 -2.73 -4.58 -12.67
N VAL A 89 -3.60 -3.60 -12.82
CA VAL A 89 -3.52 -2.58 -13.88
C VAL A 89 -3.23 -1.23 -13.22
N LEU A 90 -2.08 -0.64 -13.56
CA LEU A 90 -1.76 0.73 -13.15
C LEU A 90 -2.66 1.70 -13.92
N LEU A 91 -3.49 2.45 -13.19
CA LEU A 91 -4.41 3.44 -13.75
C LEU A 91 -3.76 4.82 -13.80
N HIS A 92 -3.11 5.23 -12.71
CA HIS A 92 -2.46 6.53 -12.56
C HIS A 92 -1.17 6.40 -11.76
N GLU A 93 -0.22 7.29 -12.05
CA GLU A 93 1.03 7.40 -11.30
C GLU A 93 1.35 8.86 -11.01
N GLY A 94 1.39 9.20 -9.72
CA GLY A 94 1.92 10.46 -9.22
C GLY A 94 3.34 10.27 -8.68
N ASN A 95 4.21 11.25 -8.97
CA ASN A 95 5.56 11.28 -8.41
C ASN A 95 5.84 12.70 -7.91
N TYR A 96 6.52 12.80 -6.77
CA TYR A 96 6.98 14.10 -6.28
C TYR A 96 8.27 13.95 -5.47
N GLY A 97 9.04 15.03 -5.42
CA GLY A 97 10.29 15.04 -4.68
C GLY A 97 11.20 16.20 -5.09
N ALA A 98 12.39 16.23 -4.50
CA ALA A 98 13.39 17.23 -4.82
C ALA A 98 13.94 17.02 -6.24
N ALA A 99 14.13 18.10 -6.99
CA ALA A 99 14.76 18.06 -8.33
C ALA A 99 16.18 17.46 -8.27
N ASP A 100 16.88 17.71 -7.16
CA ASP A 100 18.19 17.13 -6.83
C ASP A 100 18.17 16.74 -5.34
N ASN A 101 17.95 15.48 -5.03
CA ASN A 101 17.91 14.98 -3.66
C ASN A 101 19.28 14.90 -2.97
N SER A 102 20.37 15.16 -3.66
CA SER A 102 21.67 15.42 -3.03
C SER A 102 21.83 16.88 -2.55
N HIS A 103 20.97 17.80 -3.05
CA HIS A 103 20.98 19.22 -2.72
C HIS A 103 19.54 19.75 -2.65
N VAL A 104 18.78 19.26 -1.66
CA VAL A 104 17.38 19.69 -1.46
C VAL A 104 17.33 21.19 -1.18
N GLN A 105 16.48 21.89 -1.91
CA GLN A 105 16.20 23.29 -1.70
C GLN A 105 15.06 23.47 -0.71
N PHE A 106 15.10 24.56 0.05
CA PHE A 106 14.09 24.89 1.05
C PHE A 106 13.53 26.30 0.80
N ASP A 107 12.26 26.47 1.11
CA ASP A 107 11.60 27.77 1.09
C ASP A 107 12.01 28.64 2.31
N SER A 108 11.42 29.84 2.42
CA SER A 108 11.70 30.76 3.55
C SER A 108 11.22 30.24 4.91
N ASP A 109 10.30 29.30 4.92
CA ASP A 109 9.72 28.71 6.12
C ASP A 109 10.41 27.41 6.52
N GLY A 110 11.39 26.96 5.71
CA GLY A 110 12.20 25.77 5.95
C GLY A 110 11.55 24.46 5.45
N ASN A 111 10.53 24.55 4.59
CA ASN A 111 9.95 23.37 3.94
C ASN A 111 10.73 23.01 2.68
N PRO A 112 10.93 21.71 2.39
CA PRO A 112 11.58 21.31 1.13
C PRO A 112 10.73 21.71 -0.07
N ILE A 113 11.41 22.16 -1.13
CA ILE A 113 10.77 22.49 -2.41
C ILE A 113 10.78 21.25 -3.28
N TYR A 114 9.59 20.78 -3.69
CA TYR A 114 9.42 19.58 -4.51
C TYR A 114 8.83 19.93 -5.87
N ASP A 115 9.26 19.17 -6.88
CA ASP A 115 8.60 19.07 -8.18
C ASP A 115 7.54 17.97 -8.13
N TYR A 116 6.43 18.18 -8.81
CA TYR A 116 5.28 17.29 -8.83
C TYR A 116 4.96 16.86 -10.26
N TYR A 117 4.67 15.57 -10.43
CA TYR A 117 4.32 14.97 -11.72
C TYR A 117 3.10 14.07 -11.56
N TRP A 118 2.18 14.12 -12.51
CA TRP A 118 1.02 13.25 -12.58
C TRP A 118 0.91 12.65 -13.98
N ASP A 119 0.88 11.31 -14.08
CA ASP A 119 0.92 10.57 -15.34
C ASP A 119 2.03 11.05 -16.29
N GLY A 120 3.20 11.33 -15.72
CA GLY A 120 4.38 11.80 -16.44
C GLY A 120 4.35 13.27 -16.87
N THR A 121 3.30 14.01 -16.50
CA THR A 121 3.19 15.45 -16.78
C THR A 121 3.49 16.26 -15.51
N GLU A 122 4.36 17.27 -15.65
CA GLU A 122 4.64 18.20 -14.55
C GLU A 122 3.39 19.00 -14.18
N VAL A 123 3.12 19.10 -12.88
CA VAL A 123 2.03 19.90 -12.32
C VAL A 123 2.57 21.04 -11.47
N SER A 124 1.84 22.15 -11.40
CA SER A 124 2.37 23.42 -10.92
C SER A 124 2.56 23.51 -9.40
N SER A 125 1.95 22.61 -8.63
CA SER A 125 1.97 22.69 -7.17
C SER A 125 1.47 21.39 -6.50
N GLU A 126 1.81 21.25 -5.22
CA GLU A 126 1.24 20.21 -4.35
C GLU A 126 -0.30 20.22 -4.36
N THR A 127 -0.92 21.40 -4.33
CA THR A 127 -2.38 21.52 -4.36
C THR A 127 -2.98 20.95 -5.64
N GLU A 128 -2.38 21.21 -6.79
CA GLU A 128 -2.83 20.65 -8.07
C GLU A 128 -2.63 19.13 -8.08
N TYR A 129 -1.48 18.64 -7.62
CA TYR A 129 -1.20 17.21 -7.47
C TYR A 129 -2.23 16.51 -6.59
N MET A 130 -2.51 17.06 -5.42
CA MET A 130 -3.50 16.48 -4.48
C MET A 130 -4.92 16.52 -5.03
N ASN A 131 -5.27 17.54 -5.85
CA ASN A 131 -6.57 17.57 -6.51
C ASN A 131 -6.70 16.44 -7.54
N LEU A 132 -5.68 16.22 -8.38
CA LEU A 132 -5.65 15.11 -9.34
C LEU A 132 -5.73 13.74 -8.66
N LEU A 133 -4.97 13.55 -7.58
CA LEU A 133 -5.07 12.33 -6.78
C LEU A 133 -6.48 12.14 -6.22
N ASN A 134 -7.09 13.17 -5.63
CA ASN A 134 -8.43 13.09 -5.03
C ASN A 134 -9.56 12.91 -6.06
N GLU A 135 -9.36 13.28 -7.32
CA GLU A 135 -10.32 13.02 -8.40
C GLU A 135 -10.45 11.52 -8.71
N VAL A 136 -9.35 10.78 -8.58
CA VAL A 136 -9.30 9.35 -8.93
C VAL A 136 -9.30 8.43 -7.72
N TYR A 137 -8.86 8.90 -6.55
CA TYR A 137 -8.76 8.11 -5.33
C TYR A 137 -9.15 8.92 -4.10
N ASN A 138 -10.27 8.56 -3.47
CA ASN A 138 -10.74 9.24 -2.27
C ASN A 138 -10.04 8.71 -1.00
N ALA A 139 -8.91 9.31 -0.64
CA ALA A 139 -8.14 8.90 0.54
C ALA A 139 -8.93 8.97 1.86
N GLN A 140 -10.02 9.77 1.94
CA GLN A 140 -10.85 9.86 3.15
C GLN A 140 -11.80 8.65 3.33
N GLN A 141 -12.08 7.93 2.25
CA GLN A 141 -12.90 6.72 2.25
C GLN A 141 -12.06 5.43 2.16
N ALA A 142 -10.81 5.59 1.85
CA ALA A 142 -9.88 4.48 1.78
C ALA A 142 -9.58 3.93 3.17
N ILE A 143 -9.35 2.63 3.23
CA ILE A 143 -8.96 1.91 4.44
C ILE A 143 -7.60 1.24 4.23
N THR A 144 -6.89 1.04 5.33
CA THR A 144 -5.64 0.27 5.35
C THR A 144 -5.88 -1.10 6.01
N PRO A 145 -5.04 -2.09 5.78
CA PRO A 145 -5.15 -3.36 6.49
C PRO A 145 -5.10 -3.24 8.01
N PHE A 146 -4.48 -2.16 8.50
CA PHE A 146 -4.25 -1.92 9.93
C PHE A 146 -5.34 -1.09 10.62
N ASP A 147 -6.31 -0.56 9.88
CA ASP A 147 -7.39 0.25 10.46
C ASP A 147 -8.19 -0.57 11.48
N GLY A 148 -8.30 -0.05 12.71
CA GLY A 148 -8.94 -0.74 13.82
C GLY A 148 -8.12 -1.86 14.47
N ALA A 149 -6.87 -2.08 14.04
CA ALA A 149 -5.94 -2.98 14.70
C ALA A 149 -5.25 -2.27 15.89
N GLU A 150 -4.84 -3.07 16.86
CA GLU A 150 -4.09 -2.59 18.04
C GLU A 150 -2.63 -3.05 17.94
N TYR A 151 -1.71 -2.20 18.40
CA TYR A 151 -0.31 -2.59 18.49
C TYR A 151 -0.04 -3.30 19.81
N ASP A 152 0.35 -4.58 19.73
CA ASP A 152 0.75 -5.38 20.88
C ASP A 152 2.26 -5.21 21.13
N SER A 153 2.60 -4.54 22.22
CA SER A 153 3.98 -4.27 22.61
C SER A 153 4.73 -5.51 23.17
N GLU A 154 4.05 -6.58 23.49
CA GLU A 154 4.67 -7.83 23.95
C GLU A 154 5.17 -8.66 22.75
N THR A 155 4.38 -8.69 21.68
CA THR A 155 4.71 -9.43 20.44
C THR A 155 5.29 -8.54 19.35
N TRP A 156 5.30 -7.21 19.55
CA TRP A 156 5.75 -6.21 18.59
C TRP A 156 5.00 -6.26 17.26
N ARG A 157 3.70 -6.58 17.30
CA ARG A 157 2.85 -6.77 16.13
C ARG A 157 1.54 -5.99 16.24
N TYR A 158 0.96 -5.68 15.09
CA TYR A 158 -0.44 -5.31 15.02
C TYR A 158 -1.31 -6.55 15.10
N VAL A 159 -2.38 -6.51 15.91
CA VAL A 159 -3.33 -7.60 16.15
C VAL A 159 -4.77 -7.11 16.03
N GLY A 160 -5.68 -8.03 15.75
CA GLY A 160 -7.10 -7.71 15.59
C GLY A 160 -7.49 -7.29 14.18
N ASN A 161 -8.76 -6.97 14.00
CA ASN A 161 -9.36 -6.57 12.72
C ASN A 161 -9.02 -7.49 11.53
N GLY A 162 -8.98 -8.82 11.75
CA GLY A 162 -8.70 -9.81 10.72
C GLY A 162 -7.22 -9.90 10.30
N LEU A 163 -6.31 -9.22 11.00
CA LEU A 163 -4.88 -9.49 10.90
C LEU A 163 -4.59 -10.84 11.54
N CYS A 164 -3.83 -11.68 10.85
CA CYS A 164 -3.52 -13.04 11.28
C CYS A 164 -2.07 -13.40 10.98
N ASP A 165 -1.61 -14.47 11.60
CA ASP A 165 -0.35 -15.11 11.30
C ASP A 165 -0.49 -16.10 10.12
N TYR A 166 0.59 -16.80 9.80
CA TYR A 166 0.61 -17.74 8.68
C TYR A 166 -0.34 -18.94 8.87
N GLU A 167 -0.49 -19.45 10.08
CA GLU A 167 -1.34 -20.62 10.33
C GLU A 167 -2.82 -20.23 10.26
N GLU A 168 -3.17 -19.10 10.86
CA GLU A 168 -4.52 -18.54 10.84
C GLU A 168 -4.98 -18.17 9.42
N ILE A 169 -4.10 -17.58 8.59
CA ILE A 169 -4.49 -17.22 7.21
C ILE A 169 -4.72 -18.44 6.33
N ILE A 170 -3.95 -19.51 6.51
CA ILE A 170 -4.18 -20.79 5.81
C ILE A 170 -5.53 -21.38 6.18
N GLU A 171 -5.92 -21.34 7.46
CA GLU A 171 -7.25 -21.78 7.90
C GLU A 171 -8.35 -20.92 7.28
N ALA A 172 -8.18 -19.59 7.26
CA ALA A 172 -9.13 -18.67 6.67
C ALA A 172 -9.33 -18.95 5.16
N ILE A 173 -8.26 -19.09 4.38
CA ILE A 173 -8.33 -19.39 2.94
C ILE A 173 -9.04 -20.74 2.67
N ASN A 174 -8.83 -21.75 3.48
CA ASN A 174 -9.45 -23.05 3.30
C ASN A 174 -10.98 -23.06 3.60
N THR A 175 -11.53 -22.01 4.16
CA THR A 175 -12.97 -21.84 4.42
C THR A 175 -13.72 -21.08 3.33
N TYR A 176 -13.00 -20.50 2.37
CA TYR A 176 -13.54 -19.88 1.17
C TYR A 176 -13.72 -20.89 0.04
#